data_390d29a595e87e95eb68bd72572fe767
#
_entry.id   390d29a595e87e95eb68bd72572fe767
#
_cell.length_a   1.000
_cell.length_b   1.000
_cell.length_c   1.000
_cell.angle_alpha   90.00
_cell.angle_beta   90.00
_cell.angle_gamma   90.00
#
_symmetry.space_group_name_H-M   'P 1'
#
loop_
_entity.id
_entity.type
_entity.pdbx_description
1 polymer ?
#
loop_
_entity_poly.entity_id
_entity_poly.type
_entity_poly.pdbx_seq_one_letter_code
_entity_poly.pdbx_strand_id
1 'polypeptide(L)'
;MKAVLTGDLIDSTHYELGLLSTILDTLKEELQYLEEVYGCRGWMERGDSLQVLTSEPGRAFQFALLLKAAVNKIGGDEGRKSGRPEADIRLFIGLGEVDMERASLAESAGEAFQLSGRGLDELKRKRINFGIQGPDAGFNAEMDVSCHLLDAVMKKWSIASAEVVYWRFRGLQRQQQIADRLGVLQSSVQRRMEVLGWSAVEAFADRYQLLVQNMQR
;
A
#
# COMPACT_ATOMS: atom_id res chain seq x y z
N MET A 1 4.22 14.32 14.51
CA MET A 1 3.95 13.95 13.10
C MET A 1 3.38 12.53 13.02
N LYS A 2 2.30 12.32 12.27
CA LYS A 2 1.64 11.03 11.97
C LYS A 2 1.60 10.80 10.47
N ALA A 3 1.09 9.64 10.03
CA ALA A 3 0.82 9.38 8.62
C ALA A 3 -0.64 9.02 8.41
N VAL A 4 -1.21 9.52 7.31
CA VAL A 4 -2.51 9.11 6.80
C VAL A 4 -2.31 8.52 5.40
N LEU A 5 -2.75 7.27 5.21
CA LEU A 5 -2.86 6.65 3.90
C LEU A 5 -4.30 6.86 3.43
N THR A 6 -4.46 7.37 2.23
CA THR A 6 -5.77 7.40 1.56
C THR A 6 -5.65 6.58 0.28
N GLY A 7 -6.64 5.74 0.01
CA GLY A 7 -6.64 4.87 -1.15
C GLY A 7 -8.01 4.72 -1.80
N ASP A 8 -8.01 4.43 -3.09
CA ASP A 8 -9.19 4.07 -3.85
C ASP A 8 -8.90 2.95 -4.86
N LEU A 9 -9.89 2.10 -5.11
CA LEU A 9 -9.77 1.08 -6.14
C LEU A 9 -9.77 1.73 -7.54
N ILE A 10 -8.90 1.22 -8.40
CA ILE A 10 -8.77 1.71 -9.78
C ILE A 10 -9.84 1.04 -10.62
N ASP A 11 -10.66 1.85 -11.33
CA ASP A 11 -11.71 1.38 -12.23
C ASP A 11 -12.74 0.43 -11.59
N SER A 12 -13.03 0.61 -10.29
CA SER A 12 -13.92 -0.25 -9.48
C SER A 12 -15.32 -0.44 -10.09
N THR A 13 -15.81 0.53 -10.84
CA THR A 13 -17.11 0.48 -11.53
C THR A 13 -17.16 -0.57 -12.65
N HIS A 14 -16.01 -1.09 -13.10
CA HIS A 14 -15.91 -2.12 -14.13
C HIS A 14 -15.73 -3.52 -13.56
N TYR A 15 -15.57 -3.66 -12.24
CA TYR A 15 -15.41 -4.97 -11.62
C TYR A 15 -16.74 -5.73 -11.56
N GLU A 16 -16.66 -7.03 -11.80
CA GLU A 16 -17.79 -7.91 -11.50
C GLU A 16 -18.12 -7.87 -10.01
N LEU A 17 -19.42 -7.97 -9.66
CA LEU A 17 -19.87 -7.84 -8.27
C LEU A 17 -19.18 -8.83 -7.31
N GLY A 18 -18.91 -10.05 -7.76
CA GLY A 18 -18.23 -11.06 -6.97
C GLY A 18 -16.76 -10.68 -6.67
N LEU A 19 -16.03 -10.18 -7.67
CA LEU A 19 -14.67 -9.69 -7.52
C LEU A 19 -14.64 -8.48 -6.58
N LEU A 20 -15.52 -7.50 -6.80
CA LEU A 20 -15.59 -6.30 -5.95
C LEU A 20 -15.85 -6.67 -4.49
N SER A 21 -16.82 -7.56 -4.21
CA SER A 21 -17.10 -8.03 -2.84
C SER A 21 -15.85 -8.66 -2.21
N THR A 22 -15.18 -9.56 -2.94
CA THR A 22 -13.94 -10.21 -2.45
C THR A 22 -12.85 -9.19 -2.11
N ILE A 23 -12.66 -8.16 -2.95
CA ILE A 23 -11.68 -7.10 -2.72
C ILE A 23 -12.03 -6.30 -1.46
N LEU A 24 -13.29 -5.87 -1.33
CA LEU A 24 -13.75 -5.08 -0.19
C LEU A 24 -13.62 -5.84 1.13
N ASP A 25 -13.97 -7.12 1.14
CA ASP A 25 -13.84 -7.96 2.33
C ASP A 25 -12.36 -8.20 2.68
N THR A 26 -11.50 -8.45 1.68
CA THR A 26 -10.04 -8.53 1.88
C THR A 26 -9.49 -7.22 2.47
N LEU A 27 -9.88 -6.07 1.97
CA LEU A 27 -9.42 -4.78 2.50
C LEU A 27 -9.87 -4.56 3.95
N LYS A 28 -11.10 -4.94 4.31
CA LYS A 28 -11.59 -4.87 5.71
C LYS A 28 -10.75 -5.77 6.64
N GLU A 29 -10.44 -7.00 6.20
CA GLU A 29 -9.57 -7.91 6.95
C GLU A 29 -8.16 -7.32 7.15
N GLU A 30 -7.60 -6.67 6.13
CA GLU A 30 -6.29 -6.03 6.26
C GLU A 30 -6.32 -4.78 7.16
N LEU A 31 -7.38 -3.98 7.11
CA LEU A 31 -7.56 -2.86 8.03
C LEU A 31 -7.65 -3.32 9.48
N GLN A 32 -8.41 -4.38 9.74
CA GLN A 32 -8.49 -5.00 11.06
C GLN A 32 -7.13 -5.54 11.52
N TYR A 33 -6.39 -6.21 10.63
CA TYR A 33 -5.03 -6.68 10.93
C TYR A 33 -4.09 -5.53 11.29
N LEU A 34 -4.12 -4.42 10.55
CA LEU A 34 -3.32 -3.24 10.83
C LEU A 34 -3.69 -2.61 12.19
N GLU A 35 -4.96 -2.64 12.57
CA GLU A 35 -5.42 -2.17 13.88
C GLU A 35 -4.91 -3.09 15.00
N GLU A 36 -5.11 -4.40 14.88
CA GLU A 36 -4.75 -5.38 15.92
C GLU A 36 -3.24 -5.49 16.15
N VAL A 37 -2.45 -5.42 15.09
CA VAL A 37 -1.00 -5.68 15.16
C VAL A 37 -0.18 -4.40 15.34
N TYR A 38 -0.63 -3.28 14.75
CA TYR A 38 0.14 -2.03 14.70
C TYR A 38 -0.58 -0.85 15.37
N GLY A 39 -1.77 -1.05 15.90
CA GLY A 39 -2.56 0.03 16.52
C GLY A 39 -2.97 1.12 15.53
N CYS A 40 -3.03 0.80 14.24
CA CYS A 40 -3.55 1.72 13.24
C CYS A 40 -5.05 1.90 13.41
N ARG A 41 -5.57 3.02 12.91
CA ARG A 41 -7.02 3.22 12.77
C ARG A 41 -7.36 3.23 11.29
N GLY A 42 -8.13 2.23 10.84
CA GLY A 42 -8.48 2.07 9.44
C GLY A 42 -9.99 1.98 9.23
N TRP A 43 -10.48 2.51 8.10
CA TRP A 43 -11.89 2.35 7.72
C TRP A 43 -12.08 2.48 6.21
N MET A 44 -13.22 1.97 5.75
CA MET A 44 -13.67 2.11 4.37
C MET A 44 -14.66 3.27 4.27
N GLU A 45 -14.49 4.14 3.27
CA GLU A 45 -15.45 5.19 2.92
C GLU A 45 -16.13 4.86 1.60
N ARG A 46 -17.46 5.12 1.53
CA ARG A 46 -18.26 5.13 0.29
C ARG A 46 -17.94 4.03 -0.73
N GLY A 47 -17.82 2.80 -0.25
CA GLY A 47 -17.76 1.61 -1.11
C GLY A 47 -16.37 1.19 -1.54
N ASP A 48 -15.49 2.04 -2.03
CA ASP A 48 -14.21 1.65 -2.64
C ASP A 48 -12.98 2.47 -2.16
N SER A 49 -13.22 3.48 -1.33
CA SER A 49 -12.15 4.30 -0.75
C SER A 49 -11.83 3.84 0.67
N LEU A 50 -10.56 3.92 1.04
CA LEU A 50 -10.10 3.62 2.39
C LEU A 50 -9.19 4.71 2.93
N GLN A 51 -9.12 4.78 4.26
CA GLN A 51 -8.11 5.57 4.95
C GLN A 51 -7.51 4.76 6.10
N VAL A 52 -6.23 5.00 6.39
CA VAL A 52 -5.50 4.43 7.52
C VAL A 52 -4.70 5.53 8.19
N LEU A 53 -4.93 5.73 9.48
CA LEU A 53 -4.13 6.60 10.34
C LEU A 53 -3.14 5.77 11.15
N THR A 54 -1.88 6.17 11.18
CA THR A 54 -0.84 5.55 12.01
C THR A 54 0.01 6.57 12.74
N SER A 55 0.37 6.24 13.98
CA SER A 55 1.34 6.97 14.79
C SER A 55 2.79 6.57 14.50
N GLU A 56 2.99 5.57 13.64
CA GLU A 56 4.30 5.10 13.17
C GLU A 56 4.51 5.50 11.68
N PRO A 57 4.77 6.80 11.37
CA PRO A 57 4.84 7.26 9.98
C PRO A 57 5.93 6.54 9.17
N GLY A 58 7.02 6.11 9.79
CA GLY A 58 8.06 5.32 9.13
C GLY A 58 7.60 3.96 8.58
N ARG A 59 6.47 3.42 9.07
CA ARG A 59 5.88 2.18 8.58
C ARG A 59 4.78 2.37 7.53
N ALA A 60 4.34 3.60 7.28
CA ALA A 60 3.21 3.85 6.39
C ALA A 60 3.41 3.27 4.98
N PHE A 61 4.65 3.29 4.46
CA PHE A 61 4.97 2.66 3.19
C PHE A 61 4.76 1.13 3.21
N GLN A 62 5.13 0.45 4.30
CA GLN A 62 4.90 -1.00 4.45
C GLN A 62 3.41 -1.33 4.46
N PHE A 63 2.59 -0.49 5.10
CA PHE A 63 1.13 -0.65 5.10
C PHE A 63 0.54 -0.44 3.71
N ALA A 64 1.03 0.55 2.96
CA ALA A 64 0.64 0.75 1.57
C ALA A 64 0.97 -0.46 0.69
N LEU A 65 2.16 -1.06 0.86
CA LEU A 65 2.54 -2.27 0.13
C LEU A 65 1.68 -3.48 0.50
N LEU A 66 1.32 -3.64 1.77
CA LEU A 66 0.42 -4.70 2.22
C LEU A 66 -0.95 -4.57 1.54
N LEU A 67 -1.57 -3.38 1.61
CA LEU A 67 -2.88 -3.13 1.00
C LEU A 67 -2.85 -3.32 -0.52
N LYS A 68 -1.82 -2.80 -1.20
CA LYS A 68 -1.66 -3.01 -2.64
C LYS A 68 -1.51 -4.48 -2.99
N ALA A 69 -0.65 -5.22 -2.27
CA ALA A 69 -0.44 -6.63 -2.50
C ALA A 69 -1.69 -7.46 -2.19
N ALA A 70 -2.46 -7.08 -1.17
CA ALA A 70 -3.72 -7.72 -0.82
C ALA A 70 -4.75 -7.62 -1.95
N VAL A 71 -4.83 -6.48 -2.63
CA VAL A 71 -5.70 -6.30 -3.80
C VAL A 71 -5.13 -7.03 -5.03
N ASN A 72 -3.85 -6.84 -5.32
CA ASN A 72 -3.23 -7.38 -6.53
C ASN A 72 -3.09 -8.91 -6.54
N LYS A 73 -3.15 -9.59 -5.38
CA LYS A 73 -3.13 -11.06 -5.31
C LYS A 73 -4.48 -11.71 -5.60
N ILE A 74 -5.58 -10.92 -5.65
CA ILE A 74 -6.93 -11.42 -5.91
C ILE A 74 -7.08 -11.66 -7.43
N GLY A 75 -7.78 -12.73 -7.76
CA GLY A 75 -8.06 -13.11 -9.15
C GLY A 75 -7.11 -14.18 -9.68
N GLY A 76 -7.42 -14.63 -10.88
CA GLY A 76 -6.71 -15.71 -11.56
C GLY A 76 -7.25 -17.09 -11.21
N ASP A 77 -7.59 -17.87 -12.25
CA ASP A 77 -7.78 -19.31 -12.12
C ASP A 77 -6.52 -19.97 -11.54
N GLU A 78 -6.66 -21.07 -10.81
CA GLU A 78 -5.57 -21.78 -10.12
C GLU A 78 -4.32 -22.09 -10.99
N GLY A 79 -4.43 -21.98 -12.31
CA GLY A 79 -3.34 -22.16 -13.27
C GLY A 79 -2.70 -20.86 -13.84
N ARG A 80 -3.22 -19.66 -13.56
CA ARG A 80 -2.82 -18.39 -14.19
C ARG A 80 -2.26 -17.32 -13.26
N LYS A 81 -1.68 -17.69 -12.14
CA LYS A 81 -1.09 -16.74 -11.17
C LYS A 81 0.09 -15.91 -11.71
N SER A 82 0.60 -16.18 -12.89
CA SER A 82 1.59 -15.35 -13.59
C SER A 82 0.97 -14.17 -14.35
N GLY A 83 -0.37 -14.09 -14.40
CA GLY A 83 -1.12 -13.03 -15.06
C GLY A 83 -1.02 -11.68 -14.35
N ARG A 84 -1.48 -10.63 -15.02
CA ARG A 84 -1.65 -9.31 -14.41
C ARG A 84 -2.77 -9.38 -13.37
N PRO A 85 -2.68 -8.59 -12.28
CA PRO A 85 -3.78 -8.43 -11.34
C PRO A 85 -5.07 -7.98 -12.05
N GLU A 86 -6.19 -8.53 -11.62
CA GLU A 86 -7.53 -8.16 -12.13
C GLU A 86 -8.03 -6.88 -11.47
N ALA A 87 -7.45 -6.51 -10.33
CA ALA A 87 -7.77 -5.31 -9.58
C ALA A 87 -6.49 -4.60 -9.11
N ASP A 88 -6.56 -3.29 -8.99
CA ASP A 88 -5.48 -2.49 -8.44
C ASP A 88 -6.04 -1.36 -7.56
N ILE A 89 -5.18 -0.82 -6.69
CA ILE A 89 -5.50 0.26 -5.77
C ILE A 89 -4.51 1.40 -5.94
N ARG A 90 -5.02 2.62 -5.93
CA ARG A 90 -4.24 3.84 -5.85
C ARG A 90 -4.11 4.24 -4.38
N LEU A 91 -2.89 4.60 -3.95
CA LEU A 91 -2.58 4.92 -2.57
C LEU A 91 -1.73 6.17 -2.48
N PHE A 92 -2.08 7.06 -1.57
CA PHE A 92 -1.28 8.24 -1.23
C PHE A 92 -1.03 8.31 0.27
N ILE A 93 0.22 8.61 0.65
CA ILE A 93 0.64 8.80 2.04
C ILE A 93 0.85 10.30 2.29
N GLY A 94 0.08 10.87 3.21
CA GLY A 94 0.30 12.21 3.74
C GLY A 94 0.97 12.13 5.11
N LEU A 95 2.10 12.82 5.28
CA LEU A 95 2.79 12.98 6.56
C LEU A 95 2.53 14.37 7.11
N GLY A 96 2.23 14.50 8.40
CA GLY A 96 1.98 15.80 9.01
C GLY A 96 1.40 15.68 10.41
N GLU A 97 0.97 16.81 10.96
CA GLU A 97 0.24 16.83 12.22
C GLU A 97 -1.22 16.43 12.02
N VAL A 98 -1.81 15.90 13.08
CA VAL A 98 -3.22 15.53 13.15
C VAL A 98 -3.83 16.30 14.30
N ASP A 99 -4.63 17.32 13.99
CA ASP A 99 -5.15 18.29 14.96
C ASP A 99 -6.32 17.73 15.75
N MET A 100 -7.11 16.85 15.13
CA MET A 100 -8.31 16.29 15.73
C MET A 100 -8.52 14.84 15.30
N GLU A 101 -8.46 13.93 16.28
CA GLU A 101 -8.85 12.54 16.11
C GLU A 101 -10.25 12.36 16.69
N ARG A 102 -11.26 12.22 15.84
CA ARG A 102 -12.62 11.90 16.25
C ARG A 102 -12.91 10.41 16.12
N ALA A 103 -14.05 9.97 16.68
CA ALA A 103 -14.51 8.59 16.56
C ALA A 103 -14.74 8.18 15.11
N SER A 104 -15.21 9.12 14.28
CA SER A 104 -15.22 9.02 12.82
C SER A 104 -14.01 9.78 12.26
N LEU A 105 -13.18 9.11 11.49
CA LEU A 105 -12.01 9.73 10.85
C LEU A 105 -12.42 10.63 9.67
N ALA A 106 -13.61 10.45 9.10
CA ALA A 106 -14.20 11.40 8.15
C ALA A 106 -14.38 12.81 8.75
N GLU A 107 -14.43 12.90 10.08
CA GLU A 107 -14.47 14.16 10.84
C GLU A 107 -13.10 14.55 11.40
N SER A 108 -12.06 13.76 11.19
CA SER A 108 -10.70 14.05 11.62
C SER A 108 -10.06 15.08 10.70
N ALA A 109 -9.25 15.96 11.27
CA ALA A 109 -8.62 17.06 10.55
C ALA A 109 -7.13 17.13 10.89
N GLY A 110 -6.37 17.72 9.97
CA GLY A 110 -4.94 17.95 10.13
C GLY A 110 -4.22 17.90 8.80
N GLU A 111 -2.97 18.33 8.81
CA GLU A 111 -2.12 18.39 7.62
C GLU A 111 -2.00 17.04 6.92
N ALA A 112 -1.79 15.94 7.67
CA ALA A 112 -1.65 14.60 7.11
C ALA A 112 -2.89 14.16 6.30
N PHE A 113 -4.12 14.48 6.80
CA PHE A 113 -5.37 14.21 6.08
C PHE A 113 -5.50 15.03 4.81
N GLN A 114 -5.16 16.33 4.88
CA GLN A 114 -5.23 17.22 3.72
C GLN A 114 -4.24 16.80 2.63
N LEU A 115 -3.00 16.45 3.01
CA LEU A 115 -1.98 16.01 2.07
C LEU A 115 -2.36 14.69 1.42
N SER A 116 -2.85 13.71 2.19
CA SER A 116 -3.23 12.40 1.64
C SER A 116 -4.41 12.49 0.68
N GLY A 117 -5.46 13.26 1.02
CA GLY A 117 -6.64 13.42 0.17
C GLY A 117 -6.33 14.18 -1.13
N ARG A 118 -5.69 15.36 -1.03
CA ARG A 118 -5.27 16.15 -2.21
C ARG A 118 -4.31 15.37 -3.10
N GLY A 119 -3.37 14.66 -2.48
CA GLY A 119 -2.41 13.83 -3.20
C GLY A 119 -3.07 12.70 -3.97
N LEU A 120 -4.07 12.02 -3.40
CA LEU A 120 -4.82 10.99 -4.09
C LEU A 120 -5.56 11.56 -5.33
N ASP A 121 -6.17 12.74 -5.21
CA ASP A 121 -6.83 13.41 -6.34
C ASP A 121 -5.82 13.82 -7.43
N GLU A 122 -4.62 14.20 -7.04
CA GLU A 122 -3.55 14.51 -7.99
C GLU A 122 -3.05 13.26 -8.72
N LEU A 123 -2.89 12.13 -8.04
CA LEU A 123 -2.54 10.85 -8.65
C LEU A 123 -3.56 10.44 -9.73
N LYS A 124 -4.87 10.62 -9.46
CA LYS A 124 -5.93 10.36 -10.45
C LYS A 124 -5.71 11.13 -11.74
N ARG A 125 -5.40 12.43 -11.63
CA ARG A 125 -5.15 13.31 -12.78
C ARG A 125 -3.89 12.91 -13.55
N LYS A 126 -2.82 12.54 -12.84
CA LYS A 126 -1.52 12.14 -13.42
C LYS A 126 -1.49 10.68 -13.90
N ARG A 127 -2.51 9.87 -13.61
CA ARG A 127 -2.55 8.41 -13.88
C ARG A 127 -1.39 7.65 -13.24
N ILE A 128 -1.05 8.04 -12.02
CA ILE A 128 -0.05 7.40 -11.17
C ILE A 128 -0.80 6.72 -10.01
N ASN A 129 -0.30 5.61 -9.51
CA ASN A 129 -1.02 4.82 -8.51
C ASN A 129 -0.42 4.90 -7.11
N PHE A 130 0.74 5.57 -6.97
CA PHE A 130 1.39 5.69 -5.66
C PHE A 130 2.09 7.04 -5.51
N GLY A 131 1.95 7.66 -4.31
CA GLY A 131 2.62 8.91 -3.98
C GLY A 131 2.74 9.13 -2.48
N ILE A 132 3.67 10.00 -2.10
CA ILE A 132 3.94 10.39 -0.72
C ILE A 132 4.21 11.89 -0.67
N GLN A 133 3.67 12.57 0.35
CA GLN A 133 3.96 13.97 0.61
C GLN A 133 4.04 14.23 2.12
N GLY A 134 4.91 15.12 2.53
CA GLY A 134 5.09 15.57 3.90
C GLY A 134 5.29 17.08 3.98
N PRO A 135 5.62 17.63 5.17
CA PRO A 135 5.77 19.06 5.38
C PRO A 135 7.06 19.64 4.77
N ASP A 136 8.07 18.81 4.51
CA ASP A 136 9.39 19.26 4.03
C ASP A 136 9.46 19.27 2.49
N ALA A 137 9.89 20.40 1.92
CA ALA A 137 9.97 20.58 0.46
C ALA A 137 11.05 19.68 -0.20
N GLY A 138 12.18 19.46 0.48
CA GLY A 138 13.25 18.59 0.00
C GLY A 138 12.80 17.12 -0.03
N PHE A 139 12.12 16.68 1.05
CA PHE A 139 11.47 15.39 1.11
C PHE A 139 10.48 15.21 -0.06
N ASN A 140 9.61 16.18 -0.30
CA ASN A 140 8.61 16.11 -1.35
C ASN A 140 9.23 16.01 -2.75
N ALA A 141 10.30 16.77 -3.03
CA ALA A 141 10.99 16.72 -4.31
C ALA A 141 11.66 15.34 -4.55
N GLU A 142 12.23 14.72 -3.50
CA GLU A 142 12.79 13.37 -3.58
C GLU A 142 11.70 12.32 -3.75
N MET A 143 10.59 12.43 -3.01
CA MET A 143 9.48 11.48 -3.09
C MET A 143 8.74 11.55 -4.42
N ASP A 144 8.58 12.71 -5.03
CA ASP A 144 7.91 12.84 -6.33
C ASP A 144 8.63 12.00 -7.40
N VAL A 145 9.94 12.10 -7.51
CA VAL A 145 10.72 11.30 -8.46
C VAL A 145 10.74 9.83 -8.07
N SER A 146 10.99 9.52 -6.80
CA SER A 146 11.15 8.14 -6.34
C SER A 146 9.84 7.36 -6.42
N CYS A 147 8.70 7.98 -6.08
CA CYS A 147 7.39 7.35 -6.21
C CYS A 147 7.00 7.09 -7.67
N HIS A 148 7.37 7.97 -8.62
CA HIS A 148 7.17 7.72 -10.04
C HIS A 148 7.93 6.49 -10.53
N LEU A 149 9.19 6.34 -10.13
CA LEU A 149 10.01 5.18 -10.47
C LEU A 149 9.46 3.90 -9.84
N LEU A 150 9.07 3.97 -8.57
CA LEU A 150 8.50 2.85 -7.84
C LEU A 150 7.14 2.43 -8.42
N ASP A 151 6.28 3.37 -8.79
CA ASP A 151 4.99 3.10 -9.44
C ASP A 151 5.18 2.32 -10.75
N ALA A 152 6.20 2.69 -11.55
CA ALA A 152 6.54 1.97 -12.77
C ALA A 152 7.03 0.52 -12.50
N VAL A 153 7.66 0.26 -11.35
CA VAL A 153 8.03 -1.09 -10.90
C VAL A 153 6.78 -1.85 -10.43
N MET A 154 5.97 -1.25 -9.57
CA MET A 154 4.77 -1.89 -9.01
C MET A 154 3.69 -2.21 -10.05
N LYS A 155 3.56 -1.42 -11.11
CA LYS A 155 2.65 -1.68 -12.23
C LYS A 155 2.99 -2.94 -13.03
N LYS A 156 4.19 -3.50 -12.84
CA LYS A 156 4.62 -4.74 -13.48
C LYS A 156 4.38 -5.98 -12.61
N TRP A 157 3.88 -5.82 -11.40
CA TRP A 157 3.63 -6.96 -10.53
C TRP A 157 2.58 -7.90 -11.15
N SER A 158 2.85 -9.17 -11.05
CA SER A 158 1.89 -10.25 -11.31
C SER A 158 1.17 -10.64 -10.02
N ILE A 159 0.07 -11.38 -10.14
CA ILE A 159 -0.62 -11.99 -8.99
C ILE A 159 0.39 -12.77 -8.12
N ALA A 160 1.24 -13.59 -8.75
CA ALA A 160 2.26 -14.37 -8.04
C ALA A 160 3.32 -13.51 -7.33
N SER A 161 3.67 -12.34 -7.89
CA SER A 161 4.55 -11.37 -7.24
C SER A 161 3.86 -10.72 -6.03
N ALA A 162 2.59 -10.34 -6.19
CA ALA A 162 1.80 -9.75 -5.12
C ALA A 162 1.62 -10.73 -3.93
N GLU A 163 1.43 -12.04 -4.19
CA GLU A 163 1.39 -13.06 -3.12
C GLU A 163 2.67 -13.04 -2.26
N VAL A 164 3.85 -12.92 -2.87
CA VAL A 164 5.13 -12.87 -2.13
C VAL A 164 5.22 -11.62 -1.28
N VAL A 165 4.89 -10.46 -1.84
CA VAL A 165 4.87 -9.17 -1.10
C VAL A 165 3.87 -9.24 0.06
N TYR A 166 2.67 -9.75 -0.19
CA TYR A 166 1.62 -9.90 0.82
C TYR A 166 2.11 -10.70 2.02
N TRP A 167 2.62 -11.92 1.81
CA TRP A 167 3.07 -12.76 2.91
C TRP A 167 4.30 -12.20 3.63
N ARG A 168 5.17 -11.48 2.91
CA ARG A 168 6.30 -10.76 3.53
C ARG A 168 5.82 -9.75 4.58
N PHE A 169 4.78 -8.97 4.28
CA PHE A 169 4.22 -7.98 5.20
C PHE A 169 3.19 -8.54 6.18
N ARG A 170 2.71 -9.76 5.95
CA ARG A 170 1.93 -10.53 6.94
C ARG A 170 2.81 -11.33 7.92
N GLY A 171 4.11 -11.03 7.98
CA GLY A 171 5.04 -11.51 8.99
C GLY A 171 5.96 -12.66 8.58
N LEU A 172 5.85 -13.21 7.36
CA LEU A 172 6.74 -14.28 6.90
C LEU A 172 8.07 -13.70 6.39
N GLN A 173 9.07 -13.65 7.26
CA GLN A 173 10.35 -12.98 6.98
C GLN A 173 11.28 -13.78 6.06
N ARG A 174 11.21 -15.11 6.09
CA ARG A 174 12.11 -16.00 5.33
C ARG A 174 11.43 -16.47 4.06
N GLN A 175 12.17 -16.51 2.95
CA GLN A 175 11.65 -17.00 1.66
C GLN A 175 11.13 -18.45 1.77
N GLN A 176 11.74 -19.31 2.61
CA GLN A 176 11.25 -20.65 2.83
C GLN A 176 9.85 -20.66 3.45
N GLN A 177 9.58 -19.81 4.43
CA GLN A 177 8.25 -19.71 5.06
C GLN A 177 7.18 -19.28 4.03
N ILE A 178 7.55 -18.34 3.12
CA ILE A 178 6.66 -17.92 2.04
C ILE A 178 6.45 -19.07 1.05
N ALA A 179 7.50 -19.82 0.71
CA ALA A 179 7.43 -20.97 -0.19
C ALA A 179 6.51 -22.06 0.37
N ASP A 180 6.67 -22.42 1.65
CA ASP A 180 5.84 -23.40 2.36
C ASP A 180 4.37 -22.95 2.38
N ARG A 181 4.12 -21.65 2.64
CA ARG A 181 2.76 -21.07 2.65
C ARG A 181 2.09 -21.10 1.28
N LEU A 182 2.86 -20.89 0.20
CA LEU A 182 2.36 -20.86 -1.18
C LEU A 182 2.37 -22.23 -1.86
N GLY A 183 2.93 -23.27 -1.22
CA GLY A 183 3.05 -24.60 -1.82
C GLY A 183 3.99 -24.64 -3.02
N VAL A 184 5.06 -23.82 -3.02
CA VAL A 184 6.04 -23.71 -4.12
C VAL A 184 7.47 -23.93 -3.61
N LEU A 185 8.44 -24.06 -4.53
CA LEU A 185 9.86 -24.14 -4.14
C LEU A 185 10.38 -22.75 -3.71
N GLN A 186 11.34 -22.74 -2.77
CA GLN A 186 12.02 -21.50 -2.35
C GLN A 186 12.66 -20.74 -3.53
N SER A 187 13.22 -21.47 -4.50
CA SER A 187 13.75 -20.87 -5.74
C SER A 187 12.69 -20.15 -6.59
N SER A 188 11.42 -20.61 -6.52
CA SER A 188 10.31 -19.92 -7.17
C SER A 188 9.99 -18.59 -6.47
N VAL A 189 10.06 -18.55 -5.13
CA VAL A 189 9.90 -17.29 -4.37
C VAL A 189 11.03 -16.32 -4.71
N GLN A 190 12.29 -16.80 -4.72
CA GLN A 190 13.44 -16.00 -5.13
C GLN A 190 13.24 -15.37 -6.52
N ARG A 191 12.85 -16.17 -7.52
CA ARG A 191 12.58 -15.68 -8.87
C ARG A 191 11.44 -14.65 -8.90
N ARG A 192 10.37 -14.87 -8.14
CA ARG A 192 9.27 -13.88 -8.03
C ARG A 192 9.75 -12.56 -7.43
N MET A 193 10.63 -12.60 -6.41
CA MET A 193 11.24 -11.40 -5.81
C MET A 193 12.14 -10.66 -6.81
N GLU A 194 12.90 -11.34 -7.63
CA GLU A 194 13.71 -10.73 -8.69
C GLU A 194 12.82 -10.03 -9.73
N VAL A 195 11.80 -10.73 -10.24
CA VAL A 195 10.89 -10.20 -11.27
C VAL A 195 10.09 -8.99 -10.78
N LEU A 196 9.65 -9.00 -9.51
CA LEU A 196 8.90 -7.88 -8.94
C LEU A 196 9.78 -6.65 -8.62
N GLY A 197 11.12 -6.78 -8.70
CA GLY A 197 12.05 -5.70 -8.38
C GLY A 197 12.21 -5.48 -6.87
N TRP A 198 12.20 -6.54 -6.05
CA TRP A 198 12.22 -6.47 -4.60
C TRP A 198 13.35 -5.60 -4.04
N SER A 199 14.56 -5.69 -4.60
CA SER A 199 15.70 -4.85 -4.17
C SER A 199 15.43 -3.36 -4.30
N ALA A 200 14.72 -2.93 -5.34
CA ALA A 200 14.33 -1.53 -5.50
C ALA A 200 13.25 -1.12 -4.47
N VAL A 201 12.31 -2.03 -4.17
CA VAL A 201 11.29 -1.82 -3.12
C VAL A 201 11.94 -1.69 -1.74
N GLU A 202 12.90 -2.56 -1.40
CA GLU A 202 13.66 -2.48 -0.13
C GLU A 202 14.46 -1.18 -0.04
N ALA A 203 15.21 -0.83 -1.08
CA ALA A 203 15.99 0.41 -1.10
C ALA A 203 15.11 1.65 -0.90
N PHE A 204 13.93 1.67 -1.53
CA PHE A 204 12.97 2.73 -1.30
C PHE A 204 12.44 2.74 0.14
N ALA A 205 12.09 1.58 0.70
CA ALA A 205 11.59 1.46 2.07
C ALA A 205 12.62 1.98 3.10
N ASP A 206 13.88 1.58 2.95
CA ASP A 206 14.98 2.02 3.82
C ASP A 206 15.20 3.54 3.72
N ARG A 207 15.19 4.07 2.48
CA ARG A 207 15.35 5.51 2.27
C ARG A 207 14.19 6.30 2.83
N TYR A 208 12.95 5.87 2.59
CA TYR A 208 11.75 6.48 3.15
C TYR A 208 11.81 6.52 4.69
N GLN A 209 12.13 5.40 5.32
CA GLN A 209 12.22 5.31 6.78
C GLN A 209 13.26 6.26 7.35
N LEU A 210 14.45 6.34 6.72
CA LEU A 210 15.51 7.26 7.13
C LEU A 210 15.07 8.73 7.03
N LEU A 211 14.42 9.10 5.93
CA LEU A 211 13.93 10.47 5.73
C LEU A 211 12.86 10.85 6.75
N VAL A 212 11.91 9.95 7.02
CA VAL A 212 10.88 10.17 8.05
C VAL A 212 11.50 10.32 9.43
N GLN A 213 12.48 9.49 9.79
CA GLN A 213 13.19 9.61 11.07
C GLN A 213 13.93 10.96 11.21
N ASN A 214 14.51 11.46 10.13
CA ASN A 214 15.17 12.76 10.13
C ASN A 214 14.21 13.94 10.33
N MET A 215 12.99 13.84 9.78
CA MET A 215 11.95 14.86 9.99
C MET A 215 11.32 14.81 11.39
N GLN A 216 11.48 13.74 12.14
CA GLN A 216 10.96 13.62 13.53
C GLN A 216 11.93 14.11 14.59
N ARG A 217 13.18 14.40 14.23
CA ARG A 217 14.24 14.97 15.12
C ARG A 217 14.15 16.47 15.19
#